data_1ed5eb6f039040646d8b6badac070951
#
_entry.id   1ed5eb6f039040646d8b6badac070951
#
_cell.length_a   1.000
_cell.length_b   1.000
_cell.length_c   1.000
_cell.angle_alpha   90.00
_cell.angle_beta   90.00
_cell.angle_gamma   90.00
#
_symmetry.space_group_name_H-M   'P 1'
#
loop_
_entity.id
_entity.type
_entity.pdbx_description
1 polymer ?
#
loop_
_entity_poly.entity_id
_entity_poly.type
_entity_poly.pdbx_seq_one_letter_code
_entity_poly.pdbx_strand_id
1 'polypeptide(L)'
;MQVNNRLFEIVYILLQKKKVTAKELAERFEVSTRTIYRDVETLSRANVPIYATQGKDGGIALLDKYVLNKTILSEEEQNQILFALQSMKNVSGQNERGVLEKLSTLFNKAVNDWIKIDFSGWEKDSAQETKFEIIKKAILNKNRIEFVYYNSNGEESKRVVEPLQIWFKDKSWYVMSYCKLKENYRIFKIARMKEIKILKEQFERELPKEQKDEQCDFKIISLKLEISKAMAYRVYDEFENESIRKKENGNFIVKVDYPETEWVYCYLLSFGEYAKVLSPKKARKIIKHKLEKSLENYL
;
A
#
# COMPACT_ATOMS: atom_id res chain seq x y z
N MET A 1 13.43 -19.02 24.94
CA MET A 1 13.04 -19.02 23.51
C MET A 1 12.20 -20.26 23.21
N GLN A 2 11.05 -20.15 22.52
CA GLN A 2 10.23 -21.33 22.18
C GLN A 2 11.00 -22.24 21.20
N VAL A 3 10.87 -23.57 21.36
CA VAL A 3 11.62 -24.58 20.58
C VAL A 3 11.46 -24.34 19.06
N ASN A 4 10.25 -24.07 18.60
CA ASN A 4 9.97 -23.85 17.17
C ASN A 4 10.72 -22.64 16.56
N ASN A 5 10.88 -21.56 17.31
CA ASN A 5 11.65 -20.39 16.86
C ASN A 5 13.14 -20.72 16.74
N ARG A 6 13.67 -21.58 17.65
CA ARG A 6 15.09 -21.97 17.62
C ARG A 6 15.40 -22.87 16.42
N LEU A 7 14.54 -23.84 16.11
CA LEU A 7 14.70 -24.72 14.94
C LEU A 7 14.79 -23.90 13.63
N PHE A 8 13.87 -22.94 13.48
CA PHE A 8 13.88 -22.04 12.31
C PHE A 8 15.14 -21.18 12.23
N GLU A 9 15.58 -20.61 13.35
CA GLU A 9 16.79 -19.79 13.43
C GLU A 9 18.06 -20.61 13.13
N ILE A 10 18.14 -21.88 13.53
CA ILE A 10 19.24 -22.78 13.16
C ILE A 10 19.33 -22.92 11.65
N VAL A 11 18.21 -23.22 10.96
CA VAL A 11 18.18 -23.35 9.50
C VAL A 11 18.60 -22.04 8.84
N TYR A 12 18.10 -20.91 9.32
CA TYR A 12 18.43 -19.59 8.79
C TYR A 12 19.93 -19.26 8.91
N ILE A 13 20.54 -19.55 10.08
CA ILE A 13 21.98 -19.35 10.30
C ILE A 13 22.81 -20.22 9.34
N LEU A 14 22.41 -21.49 9.15
CA LEU A 14 23.09 -22.40 8.26
C LEU A 14 22.99 -22.00 6.78
N LEU A 15 21.88 -21.41 6.37
CA LEU A 15 21.72 -20.84 5.03
C LEU A 15 22.66 -19.63 4.80
N GLN A 16 22.87 -18.81 5.84
CA GLN A 16 23.77 -17.65 5.76
C GLN A 16 25.25 -18.02 5.80
N LYS A 17 25.63 -18.82 6.80
CA LYS A 17 27.05 -19.11 7.13
C LYS A 17 27.61 -20.36 6.44
N LYS A 18 26.75 -21.12 5.74
CA LYS A 18 27.05 -22.43 5.13
C LYS A 18 27.43 -23.52 6.13
N LYS A 19 28.21 -23.20 7.18
CA LYS A 19 28.68 -24.12 8.21
C LYS A 19 28.85 -23.41 9.54
N VAL A 20 28.38 -24.01 10.64
CA VAL A 20 28.47 -23.47 12.01
C VAL A 20 28.72 -24.61 13.00
N THR A 21 29.51 -24.38 14.05
CA THR A 21 29.77 -25.40 15.08
C THR A 21 28.61 -25.54 16.06
N ALA A 22 28.41 -26.71 16.62
CA ALA A 22 27.41 -26.93 17.67
C ALA A 22 27.66 -26.02 18.90
N LYS A 23 28.93 -25.67 19.16
CA LYS A 23 29.31 -24.79 20.26
C LYS A 23 28.84 -23.36 20.01
N GLU A 24 29.05 -22.80 18.81
CA GLU A 24 28.57 -21.45 18.44
C GLU A 24 27.05 -21.35 18.50
N LEU A 25 26.33 -22.39 18.06
CA LEU A 25 24.86 -22.40 18.18
C LEU A 25 24.40 -22.49 19.63
N ALA A 26 25.10 -23.31 20.44
CA ALA A 26 24.79 -23.48 21.86
C ALA A 26 24.97 -22.16 22.63
N GLU A 27 26.07 -21.46 22.39
CA GLU A 27 26.34 -20.14 22.97
C GLU A 27 25.30 -19.10 22.52
N ARG A 28 24.97 -19.06 21.24
CA ARG A 28 23.99 -18.09 20.69
C ARG A 28 22.58 -18.28 21.26
N PHE A 29 22.17 -19.52 21.47
CA PHE A 29 20.81 -19.85 21.95
C PHE A 29 20.74 -20.09 23.47
N GLU A 30 21.86 -19.95 24.19
CA GLU A 30 21.96 -20.18 25.63
C GLU A 30 21.47 -21.59 26.03
N VAL A 31 21.86 -22.62 25.26
CA VAL A 31 21.51 -24.01 25.49
C VAL A 31 22.75 -24.89 25.44
N SER A 32 22.62 -26.18 25.87
CA SER A 32 23.71 -27.15 25.76
C SER A 32 23.94 -27.59 24.30
N THR A 33 25.16 -27.99 23.97
CA THR A 33 25.49 -28.59 22.66
C THR A 33 24.65 -29.86 22.41
N ARG A 34 24.30 -30.61 23.47
CA ARG A 34 23.39 -31.76 23.39
C ARG A 34 21.99 -31.34 22.90
N THR A 35 21.50 -30.20 23.35
CA THR A 35 20.23 -29.63 22.89
C THR A 35 20.29 -29.29 21.39
N ILE A 36 21.41 -28.70 20.93
CA ILE A 36 21.61 -28.37 19.51
C ILE A 36 21.61 -29.63 18.64
N TYR A 37 22.30 -30.72 19.07
CA TYR A 37 22.27 -31.96 18.30
C TYR A 37 20.87 -32.58 18.23
N ARG A 38 20.07 -32.48 19.31
CA ARG A 38 18.68 -32.93 19.33
C ARG A 38 17.81 -32.07 18.38
N ASP A 39 18.04 -30.78 18.34
CA ASP A 39 17.37 -29.89 17.40
C ASP A 39 17.73 -30.24 15.95
N VAL A 40 19.00 -30.49 15.65
CA VAL A 40 19.50 -30.95 14.33
C VAL A 40 18.84 -32.28 13.94
N GLU A 41 18.72 -33.23 14.88
CA GLU A 41 18.02 -34.50 14.64
C GLU A 41 16.53 -34.27 14.33
N THR A 42 15.87 -33.36 15.04
CA THR A 42 14.47 -32.96 14.79
C THR A 42 14.30 -32.36 13.41
N LEU A 43 15.20 -31.48 12.98
CA LEU A 43 15.21 -30.90 11.63
C LEU A 43 15.45 -31.97 10.55
N SER A 44 16.39 -32.91 10.79
CA SER A 44 16.65 -34.02 9.87
C SER A 44 15.43 -34.94 9.71
N ARG A 45 14.71 -35.24 10.80
CA ARG A 45 13.43 -35.98 10.75
C ARG A 45 12.33 -35.25 10.01
N ALA A 46 12.39 -33.90 9.98
CA ALA A 46 11.49 -33.08 9.22
C ALA A 46 11.95 -32.89 7.74
N ASN A 47 12.81 -33.77 7.23
CA ASN A 47 13.38 -33.77 5.87
C ASN A 47 14.22 -32.50 5.54
N VAL A 48 14.74 -31.79 6.52
CA VAL A 48 15.75 -30.77 6.31
C VAL A 48 17.09 -31.48 6.11
N PRO A 49 17.76 -31.37 4.95
CA PRO A 49 19.00 -32.11 4.68
C PRO A 49 20.18 -31.46 5.38
N ILE A 50 20.24 -31.64 6.70
CA ILE A 50 21.24 -31.13 7.60
C ILE A 50 22.18 -32.29 7.97
N TYR A 51 23.48 -32.01 8.01
CA TYR A 51 24.48 -33.01 8.43
C TYR A 51 25.49 -32.39 9.39
N ALA A 52 26.06 -33.20 10.22
CA ALA A 52 27.13 -32.83 11.15
C ALA A 52 28.42 -33.60 10.81
N THR A 53 29.53 -32.86 10.67
CA THR A 53 30.87 -33.44 10.49
C THR A 53 31.66 -33.32 11.77
N GLN A 54 32.39 -34.39 12.15
CA GLN A 54 33.30 -34.39 13.28
C GLN A 54 34.72 -34.04 12.89
N GLY A 55 35.54 -33.57 13.84
CA GLY A 55 36.94 -33.21 13.63
C GLY A 55 37.27 -31.73 13.82
N LYS A 56 38.55 -31.38 13.58
CA LYS A 56 39.06 -30.02 13.82
C LYS A 56 38.36 -28.97 12.96
N ASP A 57 37.90 -29.36 11.78
CA ASP A 57 37.07 -28.54 10.87
C ASP A 57 35.61 -29.01 10.81
N GLY A 58 35.16 -29.71 11.88
CA GLY A 58 33.80 -30.22 12.01
C GLY A 58 32.78 -29.09 12.18
N GLY A 59 31.51 -29.41 11.92
CA GLY A 59 30.41 -28.46 12.11
C GLY A 59 29.09 -29.02 11.56
N ILE A 60 28.07 -28.27 11.75
CA ILE A 60 26.72 -28.50 11.24
C ILE A 60 26.54 -27.68 9.97
N ALA A 61 26.05 -28.30 8.90
CA ALA A 61 25.84 -27.66 7.61
C ALA A 61 24.58 -28.22 6.93
N LEU A 62 24.04 -27.45 5.99
CA LEU A 62 23.03 -27.94 5.04
C LEU A 62 23.74 -28.51 3.80
N LEU A 63 23.12 -29.50 3.14
CA LEU A 63 23.60 -29.96 1.85
C LEU A 63 23.62 -28.81 0.84
N ASP A 64 24.70 -28.78 0.01
CA ASP A 64 24.81 -27.79 -1.07
C ASP A 64 23.57 -27.83 -1.96
N LYS A 65 23.03 -26.66 -2.27
CA LYS A 65 21.77 -26.44 -3.03
C LYS A 65 20.47 -26.70 -2.25
N TYR A 66 20.52 -26.86 -0.92
CA TYR A 66 19.28 -26.85 -0.17
C TYR A 66 18.66 -25.44 -0.21
N VAL A 67 17.56 -25.32 -0.89
CA VAL A 67 16.64 -24.20 -0.83
C VAL A 67 15.41 -24.69 -0.11
N LEU A 68 15.00 -23.97 0.95
CA LEU A 68 13.81 -24.35 1.70
C LEU A 68 12.63 -24.44 0.73
N ASN A 69 12.44 -25.66 0.24
CA ASN A 69 11.25 -26.10 -0.44
C ASN A 69 10.94 -25.61 -1.86
N LYS A 70 11.64 -26.16 -2.85
CA LYS A 70 11.12 -26.26 -4.22
C LYS A 70 9.78 -27.05 -4.29
N THR A 71 9.40 -27.73 -3.20
CA THR A 71 8.22 -28.61 -3.15
C THR A 71 6.95 -27.86 -2.72
N ILE A 72 7.06 -26.72 -2.04
CA ILE A 72 5.90 -25.93 -1.57
C ILE A 72 5.68 -24.69 -2.43
N LEU A 73 6.75 -24.01 -2.85
CA LEU A 73 6.67 -22.79 -3.65
C LEU A 73 7.55 -22.90 -4.89
N SER A 74 6.99 -22.72 -6.06
CA SER A 74 7.73 -22.63 -7.32
C SER A 74 8.67 -21.41 -7.32
N GLU A 75 9.64 -21.38 -8.22
CA GLU A 75 10.54 -20.23 -8.36
C GLU A 75 9.79 -18.94 -8.69
N GLU A 76 8.71 -19.05 -9.44
CA GLU A 76 7.85 -17.91 -9.79
C GLU A 76 7.09 -17.37 -8.57
N GLU A 77 6.49 -18.24 -7.76
CA GLU A 77 5.80 -17.86 -6.52
C GLU A 77 6.77 -17.23 -5.51
N GLN A 78 7.97 -17.77 -5.36
CA GLN A 78 9.02 -17.16 -4.52
C GLN A 78 9.37 -15.75 -4.99
N ASN A 79 9.53 -15.55 -6.32
CA ASN A 79 9.79 -14.23 -6.90
C ASN A 79 8.63 -13.27 -6.67
N GLN A 80 7.39 -13.73 -6.82
CA GLN A 80 6.19 -12.93 -6.55
C GLN A 80 6.11 -12.50 -5.08
N ILE A 81 6.45 -13.39 -4.13
CA ILE A 81 6.47 -13.05 -2.69
C ILE A 81 7.54 -11.98 -2.41
N LEU A 82 8.76 -12.17 -2.90
CA LEU A 82 9.84 -11.19 -2.72
C LEU A 82 9.49 -9.85 -3.35
N PHE A 83 8.90 -9.87 -4.54
CA PHE A 83 8.42 -8.69 -5.24
C PHE A 83 7.31 -7.96 -4.45
N ALA A 84 6.31 -8.67 -3.94
CA ALA A 84 5.25 -8.08 -3.15
C ALA A 84 5.79 -7.40 -1.88
N LEU A 85 6.70 -8.05 -1.15
CA LEU A 85 7.33 -7.46 0.03
C LEU A 85 8.20 -6.25 -0.29
N GLN A 86 8.95 -6.30 -1.39
CA GLN A 86 9.74 -5.16 -1.86
C GLN A 86 8.85 -3.97 -2.24
N SER A 87 7.73 -4.23 -2.89
CA SER A 87 6.75 -3.21 -3.27
C SER A 87 6.12 -2.53 -2.04
N MET A 88 5.94 -3.26 -0.95
CA MET A 88 5.36 -2.75 0.30
C MET A 88 6.38 -2.04 1.21
N LYS A 89 7.67 -2.11 0.92
CA LYS A 89 8.76 -1.55 1.76
C LYS A 89 8.56 -0.09 2.16
N ASN A 90 7.89 0.69 1.33
CA ASN A 90 7.64 2.12 1.57
C ASN A 90 6.28 2.41 2.23
N VAL A 91 5.45 1.38 2.46
CA VAL A 91 4.11 1.51 3.06
C VAL A 91 4.13 1.25 4.57
N SER A 92 4.95 0.31 5.04
CA SER A 92 4.82 -0.28 6.38
C SER A 92 6.03 -0.06 7.31
N GLY A 93 7.02 0.77 6.96
CA GLY A 93 8.12 1.15 7.85
C GLY A 93 9.26 0.12 7.99
N GLN A 94 10.12 0.30 9.02
CA GLN A 94 11.43 -0.38 9.15
C GLN A 94 11.39 -1.91 9.34
N ASN A 95 10.28 -2.47 9.83
CA ASN A 95 10.22 -3.91 10.18
C ASN A 95 10.23 -4.86 8.95
N GLU A 96 9.87 -4.39 7.78
CA GLU A 96 9.74 -5.23 6.58
C GLU A 96 11.07 -5.52 5.88
N ARG A 97 12.09 -4.67 6.08
CA ARG A 97 13.45 -4.95 5.57
C ARG A 97 13.99 -6.27 6.10
N GLY A 98 13.84 -6.52 7.40
CA GLY A 98 14.29 -7.76 8.02
C GLY A 98 13.56 -9.01 7.51
N VAL A 99 12.26 -8.89 7.18
CA VAL A 99 11.49 -10.01 6.62
C VAL A 99 11.92 -10.31 5.19
N LEU A 100 12.10 -9.27 4.35
CA LEU A 100 12.56 -9.42 2.96
C LEU A 100 13.95 -10.07 2.90
N GLU A 101 14.90 -9.62 3.73
CA GLU A 101 16.24 -10.19 3.82
C GLU A 101 16.22 -11.66 4.27
N LYS A 102 15.39 -11.99 5.26
CA LYS A 102 15.22 -13.37 5.72
C LYS A 102 14.66 -14.27 4.63
N LEU A 103 13.61 -13.84 3.94
CA LEU A 103 12.99 -14.64 2.88
C LEU A 103 13.88 -14.76 1.64
N SER A 104 14.60 -13.71 1.26
CA SER A 104 15.57 -13.79 0.15
C SER A 104 16.68 -14.80 0.44
N THR A 105 17.16 -14.84 1.69
CA THR A 105 18.15 -15.84 2.15
C THR A 105 17.56 -17.24 2.13
N LEU A 106 16.33 -17.44 2.63
CA LEU A 106 15.65 -18.72 2.65
C LEU A 106 15.40 -19.28 1.24
N PHE A 107 15.06 -18.41 0.30
CA PHE A 107 14.85 -18.78 -1.11
C PHE A 107 16.15 -18.84 -1.91
N ASN A 108 17.28 -18.48 -1.30
CA ASN A 108 18.59 -18.36 -1.97
C ASN A 108 18.52 -17.48 -3.24
N LYS A 109 17.85 -16.33 -3.12
CA LYS A 109 17.62 -15.39 -4.23
C LYS A 109 18.14 -14.01 -3.86
N ALA A 110 18.80 -13.36 -4.83
CA ALA A 110 19.13 -11.94 -4.71
C ALA A 110 17.87 -11.09 -4.87
N VAL A 111 17.73 -10.07 -4.03
CA VAL A 111 16.68 -9.07 -4.20
C VAL A 111 17.13 -8.11 -5.32
N ASN A 112 16.48 -8.19 -6.46
CA ASN A 112 16.75 -7.28 -7.58
C ASN A 112 15.91 -6.01 -7.41
N ASP A 113 16.58 -4.87 -7.26
CA ASP A 113 15.92 -3.54 -7.15
C ASP A 113 15.48 -3.01 -8.54
N TRP A 114 14.78 -3.83 -9.34
CA TRP A 114 14.30 -3.44 -10.66
C TRP A 114 13.01 -2.60 -10.63
N ILE A 115 12.33 -2.55 -9.48
CA ILE A 115 11.14 -1.73 -9.26
C ILE A 115 11.22 -1.04 -7.90
N LYS A 116 10.86 0.23 -7.91
CA LYS A 116 10.65 1.02 -6.69
C LYS A 116 9.25 1.62 -6.74
N ILE A 117 8.41 1.27 -5.77
CA ILE A 117 7.09 1.89 -5.61
C ILE A 117 7.22 2.92 -4.50
N ASP A 118 6.90 4.16 -4.82
CA ASP A 118 6.90 5.26 -3.87
C ASP A 118 5.47 5.78 -3.71
N PHE A 119 4.89 5.53 -2.54
CA PHE A 119 3.55 6.01 -2.18
C PHE A 119 3.60 7.38 -1.48
N SER A 120 4.79 7.94 -1.26
CA SER A 120 4.91 9.28 -0.68
C SER A 120 4.51 10.33 -1.71
N GLY A 121 3.88 11.42 -1.24
CA GLY A 121 3.74 12.63 -2.05
C GLY A 121 5.09 13.36 -2.18
N TRP A 122 5.10 14.52 -2.83
CA TRP A 122 6.29 15.37 -2.96
C TRP A 122 6.88 15.80 -1.61
N GLU A 123 6.06 15.84 -0.56
CA GLU A 123 6.48 16.04 0.83
C GLU A 123 6.36 14.72 1.59
N LYS A 124 7.45 14.33 2.27
CA LYS A 124 7.41 13.22 3.25
C LYS A 124 6.60 13.67 4.45
N ASP A 125 5.31 13.36 4.45
CA ASP A 125 4.42 13.67 5.56
C ASP A 125 4.50 12.56 6.63
N SER A 126 5.39 12.74 7.60
CA SER A 126 5.51 11.86 8.77
C SER A 126 4.19 11.74 9.55
N ALA A 127 3.34 12.77 9.48
CA ALA A 127 2.02 12.76 10.10
C ALA A 127 1.06 11.79 9.38
N GLN A 128 1.23 11.58 8.09
CA GLN A 128 0.41 10.65 7.29
C GLN A 128 0.80 9.19 7.58
N GLU A 129 2.08 8.90 7.74
CA GLU A 129 2.58 7.60 8.18
C GLU A 129 2.02 7.23 9.55
N THR A 130 2.01 8.19 10.49
CA THR A 130 1.45 8.00 11.83
C THR A 130 -0.05 7.70 11.78
N LYS A 131 -0.83 8.41 10.94
CA LYS A 131 -2.26 8.15 10.75
C LYS A 131 -2.53 6.76 10.19
N PHE A 132 -1.72 6.33 9.20
CA PHE A 132 -1.83 5.00 8.59
C PHE A 132 -1.64 3.90 9.64
N GLU A 133 -0.59 3.98 10.47
CA GLU A 133 -0.30 2.98 11.50
C GLU A 133 -1.39 2.95 12.60
N ILE A 134 -1.93 4.11 12.99
CA ILE A 134 -3.06 4.18 13.94
C ILE A 134 -4.28 3.44 13.38
N ILE A 135 -4.64 3.72 12.12
CA ILE A 135 -5.81 3.12 11.46
C ILE A 135 -5.60 1.62 11.26
N LYS A 136 -4.42 1.20 10.79
CA LYS A 136 -4.04 -0.20 10.63
C LYS A 136 -4.17 -0.96 11.95
N LYS A 137 -3.64 -0.41 13.05
CA LYS A 137 -3.76 -1.01 14.38
C LYS A 137 -5.22 -1.13 14.83
N ALA A 138 -6.04 -0.12 14.56
CA ALA A 138 -7.46 -0.14 14.89
C ALA A 138 -8.22 -1.23 14.11
N ILE A 139 -7.92 -1.39 12.82
CA ILE A 139 -8.53 -2.44 11.97
C ILE A 139 -8.16 -3.83 12.49
N LEU A 140 -6.86 -4.08 12.72
CA LEU A 140 -6.37 -5.39 13.16
C LEU A 140 -6.90 -5.80 14.53
N ASN A 141 -7.10 -4.83 15.44
CA ASN A 141 -7.64 -5.06 16.78
C ASN A 141 -9.16 -4.89 16.85
N LYS A 142 -9.83 -4.62 15.72
CA LYS A 142 -11.28 -4.34 15.65
C LYS A 142 -11.74 -3.24 16.62
N ASN A 143 -10.91 -2.21 16.82
CA ASN A 143 -11.26 -1.06 17.63
C ASN A 143 -11.93 0.03 16.80
N ARG A 144 -12.94 0.71 17.39
CA ARG A 144 -13.50 1.93 16.81
C ARG A 144 -12.46 3.06 16.84
N ILE A 145 -12.58 3.98 15.90
CA ILE A 145 -11.79 5.22 15.89
C ILE A 145 -12.71 6.43 15.88
N GLU A 146 -12.23 7.49 16.53
CA GLU A 146 -12.82 8.81 16.51
C GLU A 146 -11.86 9.77 15.82
N PHE A 147 -12.38 10.69 15.00
CA PHE A 147 -11.58 11.71 14.33
C PHE A 147 -12.43 12.91 13.91
N VAL A 148 -11.76 14.03 13.64
CA VAL A 148 -12.33 15.20 12.97
C VAL A 148 -12.12 15.05 11.47
N TYR A 149 -13.17 15.29 10.67
CA TYR A 149 -13.15 15.12 9.22
C TYR A 149 -13.60 16.36 8.48
N TYR A 150 -12.82 16.79 7.50
CA TYR A 150 -13.17 17.85 6.55
C TYR A 150 -13.73 17.26 5.26
N ASN A 151 -15.00 17.54 4.97
CA ASN A 151 -15.62 17.08 3.73
C ASN A 151 -15.19 17.91 2.51
N SER A 152 -15.68 17.57 1.31
CA SER A 152 -15.38 18.30 0.07
C SER A 152 -15.91 19.74 0.04
N ASN A 153 -16.86 20.08 0.92
CA ASN A 153 -17.45 21.42 1.02
C ASN A 153 -16.72 22.30 2.06
N GLY A 154 -15.64 21.79 2.68
CA GLY A 154 -14.90 22.50 3.73
C GLY A 154 -15.54 22.42 5.12
N GLU A 155 -16.64 21.66 5.28
CA GLU A 155 -17.33 21.53 6.57
C GLU A 155 -16.57 20.53 7.46
N GLU A 156 -16.40 20.92 8.72
CA GLU A 156 -15.82 20.10 9.76
C GLU A 156 -16.88 19.30 10.49
N SER A 157 -16.56 18.04 10.83
CA SER A 157 -17.45 17.19 11.59
C SER A 157 -16.70 16.09 12.33
N LYS A 158 -17.10 15.85 13.58
CA LYS A 158 -16.59 14.74 14.40
C LYS A 158 -17.25 13.42 13.97
N ARG A 159 -16.44 12.37 13.81
CA ARG A 159 -16.86 11.05 13.35
C ARG A 159 -16.39 9.97 14.30
N VAL A 160 -17.26 9.01 14.56
CA VAL A 160 -16.93 7.73 15.18
C VAL A 160 -17.26 6.66 14.16
N VAL A 161 -16.27 5.82 13.85
CA VAL A 161 -16.39 4.80 12.80
C VAL A 161 -15.80 3.47 13.24
N GLU A 162 -16.25 2.41 12.58
CA GLU A 162 -15.71 1.06 12.63
C GLU A 162 -14.82 0.88 11.39
N PRO A 163 -13.48 1.03 11.48
CA PRO A 163 -12.61 0.96 10.33
C PRO A 163 -12.45 -0.49 9.87
N LEU A 164 -12.59 -0.75 8.57
CA LEU A 164 -12.63 -2.10 8.02
C LEU A 164 -11.48 -2.41 7.06
N GLN A 165 -11.13 -1.46 6.18
CA GLN A 165 -10.10 -1.67 5.18
C GLN A 165 -9.45 -0.36 4.76
N ILE A 166 -8.13 -0.39 4.48
CA ILE A 166 -7.40 0.74 3.90
C ILE A 166 -7.28 0.50 2.39
N TRP A 167 -7.54 1.55 1.60
CA TRP A 167 -7.43 1.54 0.15
C TRP A 167 -6.42 2.57 -0.32
N PHE A 168 -5.66 2.21 -1.34
CA PHE A 168 -4.87 3.18 -2.10
C PHE A 168 -5.51 3.34 -3.48
N LYS A 169 -6.02 4.53 -3.76
CA LYS A 169 -6.70 4.87 -5.01
C LYS A 169 -6.39 6.33 -5.39
N ASP A 170 -6.19 6.59 -6.67
CA ASP A 170 -5.96 7.95 -7.20
C ASP A 170 -4.88 8.72 -6.42
N LYS A 171 -3.71 8.08 -6.23
CA LYS A 171 -2.55 8.65 -5.52
C LYS A 171 -2.86 9.07 -4.07
N SER A 172 -3.87 8.47 -3.45
CA SER A 172 -4.33 8.84 -2.10
C SER A 172 -4.76 7.62 -1.29
N TRP A 173 -4.57 7.72 0.03
CA TRP A 173 -5.02 6.72 0.98
C TRP A 173 -6.41 7.02 1.51
N TYR A 174 -7.22 6.00 1.58
CA TYR A 174 -8.59 6.03 2.10
C TYR A 174 -8.79 4.93 3.13
N VAL A 175 -9.77 5.13 4.02
CA VAL A 175 -10.27 4.07 4.90
C VAL A 175 -11.74 3.85 4.65
N MET A 176 -12.10 2.62 4.32
CA MET A 176 -13.49 2.16 4.30
C MET A 176 -13.92 1.83 5.72
N SER A 177 -15.03 2.39 6.15
CA SER A 177 -15.52 2.28 7.52
C SER A 177 -17.04 2.32 7.56
N TYR A 178 -17.62 1.74 8.61
CA TYR A 178 -19.02 1.99 8.94
C TYR A 178 -19.14 3.22 9.85
N CYS A 179 -19.82 4.25 9.38
CA CYS A 179 -19.99 5.51 10.09
C CYS A 179 -21.22 5.46 11.01
N LYS A 180 -21.01 5.56 12.32
CA LYS A 180 -22.09 5.54 13.31
C LYS A 180 -23.08 6.70 13.15
N LEU A 181 -22.58 7.90 12.80
CA LEU A 181 -23.44 9.08 12.63
C LEU A 181 -24.37 8.99 11.42
N LYS A 182 -23.96 8.26 10.37
CA LYS A 182 -24.73 8.13 9.12
C LYS A 182 -25.34 6.73 8.95
N GLU A 183 -25.06 5.84 9.88
CA GLU A 183 -25.51 4.45 9.91
C GLU A 183 -25.29 3.71 8.58
N ASN A 184 -24.18 4.04 7.89
CA ASN A 184 -23.85 3.49 6.58
C ASN A 184 -22.34 3.34 6.40
N TYR A 185 -21.93 2.51 5.45
CA TYR A 185 -20.54 2.40 5.01
C TYR A 185 -20.12 3.70 4.32
N ARG A 186 -18.91 4.14 4.58
CA ARG A 186 -18.33 5.34 3.98
C ARG A 186 -16.83 5.21 3.80
N ILE A 187 -16.33 5.87 2.77
CA ILE A 187 -14.93 5.96 2.46
C ILE A 187 -14.43 7.34 2.88
N PHE A 188 -13.41 7.37 3.74
CA PHE A 188 -12.80 8.60 4.23
C PHE A 188 -11.38 8.74 3.68
N LYS A 189 -11.04 9.88 3.09
CA LYS A 189 -9.67 10.18 2.68
C LYS A 189 -8.80 10.45 3.90
N ILE A 190 -7.73 9.67 4.13
CA ILE A 190 -6.92 9.72 5.36
C ILE A 190 -6.29 11.10 5.55
N ALA A 191 -5.86 11.77 4.47
CA ALA A 191 -5.29 13.11 4.53
C ALA A 191 -6.25 14.16 5.15
N ARG A 192 -7.59 13.96 5.04
CA ARG A 192 -8.62 14.85 5.58
C ARG A 192 -9.03 14.54 7.01
N MET A 193 -8.45 13.48 7.61
CA MET A 193 -8.71 13.10 9.00
C MET A 193 -7.72 13.79 9.91
N LYS A 194 -8.20 14.36 11.02
CA LYS A 194 -7.39 14.97 12.06
C LYS A 194 -7.74 14.39 13.42
N GLU A 195 -6.82 14.46 14.37
CA GLU A 195 -7.02 14.03 15.76
C GLU A 195 -7.55 12.61 15.90
N ILE A 196 -6.97 11.66 15.16
CA ILE A 196 -7.42 10.28 15.16
C ILE A 196 -7.11 9.65 16.53
N LYS A 197 -8.15 9.09 17.18
CA LYS A 197 -8.05 8.39 18.46
C LYS A 197 -8.64 7.00 18.35
N ILE A 198 -7.89 5.99 18.82
CA ILE A 198 -8.42 4.63 18.97
C ILE A 198 -9.28 4.59 20.24
N LEU A 199 -10.51 4.13 20.10
CA LEU A 199 -11.40 3.95 21.22
C LEU A 199 -11.25 2.53 21.81
N LYS A 200 -11.69 2.34 23.06
CA LYS A 200 -11.63 1.03 23.73
C LYS A 200 -12.72 0.08 23.21
N GLU A 201 -13.79 0.64 22.64
CA GLU A 201 -14.90 -0.12 22.11
C GLU A 201 -14.49 -0.90 20.88
N GLN A 202 -14.75 -2.20 20.90
CA GLN A 202 -14.55 -3.10 19.78
C GLN A 202 -15.83 -3.23 18.93
N PHE A 203 -15.68 -3.76 17.73
CA PHE A 203 -16.77 -4.08 16.81
C PHE A 203 -16.52 -5.44 16.14
N GLU A 204 -17.60 -6.08 15.69
CA GLU A 204 -17.54 -7.40 15.01
C GLU A 204 -17.85 -7.31 13.51
N ARG A 205 -18.18 -6.10 13.02
CA ARG A 205 -18.58 -5.89 11.63
C ARG A 205 -17.51 -6.34 10.67
N GLU A 206 -17.94 -6.99 9.60
CA GLU A 206 -17.12 -7.41 8.48
C GLU A 206 -17.33 -6.51 7.27
N LEU A 207 -16.42 -6.63 6.28
CA LEU A 207 -16.59 -5.99 4.99
C LEU A 207 -17.88 -6.48 4.33
N PRO A 208 -18.67 -5.60 3.68
CA PRO A 208 -19.82 -6.02 2.91
C PRO A 208 -19.38 -6.96 1.78
N LYS A 209 -20.11 -8.09 1.60
CA LYS A 209 -19.80 -9.11 0.58
C LYS A 209 -19.85 -8.56 -0.85
N GLU A 210 -20.73 -7.59 -1.08
CA GLU A 210 -20.75 -6.79 -2.30
C GLU A 210 -20.22 -5.41 -1.94
N GLN A 211 -19.03 -5.10 -2.38
CA GLN A 211 -18.58 -3.72 -2.47
C GLN A 211 -19.38 -3.07 -3.62
N LYS A 212 -20.63 -2.72 -3.37
CA LYS A 212 -21.24 -1.71 -4.20
C LYS A 212 -20.32 -0.50 -4.04
N ASP A 213 -19.54 -0.18 -5.08
CA ASP A 213 -19.11 1.19 -5.23
C ASP A 213 -20.36 2.00 -4.84
N GLU A 214 -20.28 2.80 -3.75
CA GLU A 214 -21.32 3.79 -3.54
C GLU A 214 -21.32 4.59 -4.85
N GLN A 215 -22.11 4.14 -5.81
CA GLN A 215 -22.61 5.01 -6.84
C GLN A 215 -23.38 6.06 -6.02
N CYS A 216 -22.60 7.02 -5.51
CA CYS A 216 -23.22 8.29 -5.17
C CYS A 216 -24.03 8.60 -6.43
N ASP A 217 -25.34 8.79 -6.28
CA ASP A 217 -26.25 9.20 -7.34
C ASP A 217 -25.83 10.57 -7.89
N PHE A 218 -24.58 10.66 -8.32
CA PHE A 218 -24.07 11.85 -8.99
C PHE A 218 -24.52 11.76 -10.44
N LYS A 219 -25.22 12.81 -10.83
CA LYS A 219 -25.45 13.03 -12.25
C LYS A 219 -24.12 13.06 -12.98
N ILE A 220 -23.96 12.22 -13.99
CA ILE A 220 -22.77 12.20 -14.85
C ILE A 220 -22.85 13.36 -15.85
N ILE A 221 -21.75 14.06 -16.00
CA ILE A 221 -21.57 15.10 -17.01
C ILE A 221 -20.56 14.66 -18.05
N SER A 222 -20.99 14.58 -19.32
CA SER A 222 -20.12 14.28 -20.45
C SER A 222 -19.48 15.58 -20.94
N LEU A 223 -18.16 15.67 -20.82
CA LEU A 223 -17.38 16.83 -21.19
C LEU A 223 -16.63 16.60 -22.51
N LYS A 224 -16.63 17.63 -23.36
CA LYS A 224 -15.72 17.72 -24.50
C LYS A 224 -14.81 18.92 -24.29
N LEU A 225 -13.52 18.66 -24.20
CA LEU A 225 -12.50 19.66 -23.92
C LEU A 225 -11.59 19.84 -25.13
N GLU A 226 -11.12 21.05 -25.36
CA GLU A 226 -9.96 21.32 -26.20
C GLU A 226 -8.83 21.74 -25.29
N ILE A 227 -7.71 21.02 -25.33
CA ILE A 227 -6.54 21.26 -24.48
C ILE A 227 -5.35 21.59 -25.36
N SER A 228 -4.61 22.63 -25.02
CA SER A 228 -3.42 23.07 -25.72
C SER A 228 -2.32 21.99 -25.73
N LYS A 229 -1.55 21.95 -26.82
CA LYS A 229 -0.35 21.10 -26.92
C LYS A 229 0.67 21.34 -25.79
N ALA A 230 0.68 22.52 -25.18
CA ALA A 230 1.54 22.83 -24.04
C ALA A 230 1.24 21.97 -22.82
N MET A 231 0.03 21.41 -22.71
CA MET A 231 -0.42 20.50 -21.64
C MET A 231 -0.42 19.03 -22.07
N ALA A 232 0.35 18.66 -23.09
CA ALA A 232 0.41 17.29 -23.58
C ALA A 232 0.72 16.26 -22.48
N TYR A 233 1.63 16.60 -21.55
CA TYR A 233 1.98 15.76 -20.42
C TYR A 233 0.75 15.42 -19.56
N ARG A 234 -0.08 16.42 -19.20
CA ARG A 234 -1.32 16.18 -18.43
C ARG A 234 -2.34 15.38 -19.22
N VAL A 235 -2.42 15.62 -20.54
CA VAL A 235 -3.36 14.89 -21.39
C VAL A 235 -3.05 13.40 -21.37
N TYR A 236 -1.79 13.00 -21.48
CA TYR A 236 -1.40 11.58 -21.45
C TYR A 236 -1.34 10.98 -20.03
N ASP A 237 -1.12 11.80 -19.00
CA ASP A 237 -1.07 11.34 -17.62
C ASP A 237 -2.46 11.15 -17.01
N GLU A 238 -3.48 11.91 -17.46
CA GLU A 238 -4.78 12.03 -16.79
C GLU A 238 -5.95 11.45 -17.59
N PHE A 239 -5.78 11.17 -18.89
CA PHE A 239 -6.87 10.68 -19.75
C PHE A 239 -6.49 9.39 -20.46
N GLU A 240 -7.46 8.51 -20.67
CA GLU A 240 -7.31 7.27 -21.44
C GLU A 240 -7.07 7.59 -22.93
N ASN A 241 -6.19 6.82 -23.58
CA ASN A 241 -5.79 7.04 -24.97
C ASN A 241 -6.99 7.08 -25.92
N GLU A 242 -8.01 6.26 -25.68
CA GLU A 242 -9.23 6.15 -26.49
C GLU A 242 -10.09 7.44 -26.43
N SER A 243 -9.96 8.21 -25.35
CA SER A 243 -10.68 9.47 -25.14
C SER A 243 -9.99 10.67 -25.78
N ILE A 244 -8.74 10.50 -26.26
CA ILE A 244 -7.87 11.56 -26.77
C ILE A 244 -7.86 11.57 -28.31
N ARG A 245 -8.10 12.73 -28.91
CA ARG A 245 -7.89 12.96 -30.35
C ARG A 245 -6.99 14.17 -30.59
N LYS A 246 -5.84 13.95 -31.21
CA LYS A 246 -4.93 15.04 -31.61
C LYS A 246 -5.43 15.75 -32.86
N LYS A 247 -5.41 17.08 -32.87
CA LYS A 247 -5.75 17.94 -33.99
C LYS A 247 -4.49 18.26 -34.83
N GLU A 248 -4.68 18.74 -36.06
CA GLU A 248 -3.59 19.15 -36.95
C GLU A 248 -2.72 20.25 -36.38
N ASN A 249 -3.31 21.18 -35.60
CA ASN A 249 -2.58 22.26 -34.92
C ASN A 249 -1.81 21.79 -33.66
N GLY A 250 -1.84 20.51 -33.35
CA GLY A 250 -1.18 19.87 -32.20
C GLY A 250 -1.99 19.88 -30.90
N ASN A 251 -3.11 20.59 -30.82
CA ASN A 251 -4.02 20.57 -29.67
C ASN A 251 -4.73 19.23 -29.57
N PHE A 252 -5.32 18.97 -28.41
CA PHE A 252 -6.03 17.73 -28.12
C PHE A 252 -7.53 17.99 -27.91
N ILE A 253 -8.36 17.11 -28.45
CA ILE A 253 -9.77 17.01 -28.09
C ILE A 253 -9.91 15.80 -27.16
N VAL A 254 -10.43 16.05 -25.97
CA VAL A 254 -10.67 15.00 -24.96
C VAL A 254 -12.17 14.90 -24.70
N LYS A 255 -12.69 13.66 -24.67
CA LYS A 255 -14.06 13.36 -24.26
C LYS A 255 -14.00 12.54 -22.99
N VAL A 256 -14.67 12.97 -21.92
CA VAL A 256 -14.61 12.33 -20.61
C VAL A 256 -15.92 12.53 -19.86
N ASP A 257 -16.28 11.49 -19.10
CA ASP A 257 -17.46 11.47 -18.24
C ASP A 257 -17.02 11.57 -16.79
N TYR A 258 -17.57 12.55 -16.06
CA TYR A 258 -17.29 12.75 -14.64
C TYR A 258 -18.58 12.92 -13.83
N PRO A 259 -18.56 12.58 -12.52
CA PRO A 259 -19.63 12.99 -11.61
C PRO A 259 -19.74 14.53 -11.59
N GLU A 260 -20.94 15.06 -11.81
CA GLU A 260 -21.19 16.51 -11.80
C GLU A 260 -21.13 17.05 -10.38
N THR A 261 -19.93 17.34 -9.90
CA THR A 261 -19.62 17.85 -8.57
C THR A 261 -18.78 19.14 -8.67
N GLU A 262 -18.63 19.86 -7.57
CA GLU A 262 -17.76 21.03 -7.48
C GLU A 262 -16.31 20.69 -7.87
N TRP A 263 -15.87 19.46 -7.54
CA TRP A 263 -14.53 18.96 -7.87
C TRP A 263 -14.23 19.06 -9.39
N VAL A 264 -15.16 18.64 -10.24
CA VAL A 264 -14.91 18.64 -11.70
C VAL A 264 -14.69 20.04 -12.24
N TYR A 265 -15.39 21.03 -11.71
CA TYR A 265 -15.19 22.43 -12.13
C TYR A 265 -13.87 23.00 -11.63
N CYS A 266 -13.47 22.70 -10.40
CA CYS A 266 -12.14 23.07 -9.88
C CYS A 266 -11.02 22.38 -10.67
N TYR A 267 -11.20 21.11 -11.01
CA TYR A 267 -10.27 20.36 -11.85
C TYR A 267 -10.11 21.00 -13.24
N LEU A 268 -11.20 21.39 -13.90
CA LEU A 268 -11.14 22.06 -15.19
C LEU A 268 -10.43 23.43 -15.09
N LEU A 269 -10.67 24.18 -14.02
CA LEU A 269 -9.98 25.44 -13.77
C LEU A 269 -8.47 25.29 -13.56
N SER A 270 -8.01 24.12 -13.09
CA SER A 270 -6.58 23.84 -12.91
C SER A 270 -5.77 23.79 -14.20
N PHE A 271 -6.42 23.73 -15.36
CA PHE A 271 -5.77 23.85 -16.66
C PHE A 271 -5.51 25.32 -17.05
N GLY A 272 -6.09 26.27 -16.30
CA GLY A 272 -5.93 27.68 -16.58
C GLY A 272 -6.41 28.08 -18.02
N GLU A 273 -5.59 28.84 -18.73
CA GLU A 273 -5.85 29.29 -20.10
C GLU A 273 -5.68 28.17 -21.16
N TYR A 274 -5.08 27.02 -20.76
CA TYR A 274 -4.71 25.96 -21.69
C TYR A 274 -5.85 24.98 -22.02
N ALA A 275 -7.01 25.08 -21.36
CA ALA A 275 -8.14 24.26 -21.68
C ALA A 275 -9.43 25.06 -21.92
N LYS A 276 -10.19 24.61 -22.91
CA LYS A 276 -11.49 25.17 -23.28
C LYS A 276 -12.56 24.07 -23.23
N VAL A 277 -13.62 24.31 -22.46
CA VAL A 277 -14.80 23.45 -22.47
C VAL A 277 -15.60 23.68 -23.73
N LEU A 278 -15.66 22.71 -24.64
CA LEU A 278 -16.44 22.79 -25.87
C LEU A 278 -17.90 22.43 -25.64
N SER A 279 -18.18 21.43 -24.85
CA SER A 279 -19.52 21.01 -24.40
C SER A 279 -19.50 20.39 -23.02
N PRO A 280 -20.60 20.42 -22.29
CA PRO A 280 -21.88 21.09 -22.58
C PRO A 280 -21.83 22.61 -22.31
N LYS A 281 -22.78 23.37 -22.89
CA LYS A 281 -22.90 24.82 -22.67
C LYS A 281 -23.07 25.19 -21.18
N LYS A 282 -23.72 24.33 -20.38
CA LYS A 282 -23.90 24.51 -18.94
C LYS A 282 -22.54 24.58 -18.21
N ALA A 283 -21.66 23.62 -18.44
CA ALA A 283 -20.32 23.61 -17.83
C ALA A 283 -19.51 24.86 -18.21
N ARG A 284 -19.57 25.29 -19.46
CA ARG A 284 -18.89 26.51 -19.91
C ARG A 284 -19.38 27.77 -19.17
N LYS A 285 -20.69 27.88 -18.91
CA LYS A 285 -21.24 29.03 -18.16
C LYS A 285 -20.75 29.01 -16.70
N ILE A 286 -20.70 27.82 -16.07
CA ILE A 286 -20.21 27.68 -14.70
C ILE A 286 -18.72 28.03 -14.61
N ILE A 287 -17.89 27.51 -15.52
CA ILE A 287 -16.45 27.84 -15.55
C ILE A 287 -16.24 29.34 -15.76
N LYS A 288 -16.98 29.97 -16.72
CA LYS A 288 -16.89 31.42 -16.93
C LYS A 288 -17.18 32.19 -15.64
N HIS A 289 -18.28 31.90 -14.96
CA HIS A 289 -18.66 32.56 -13.71
C HIS A 289 -17.61 32.39 -12.61
N LYS A 290 -17.01 31.19 -12.49
CA LYS A 290 -15.93 30.92 -11.51
C LYS A 290 -14.65 31.71 -11.85
N LEU A 291 -14.31 31.85 -13.13
CA LEU A 291 -13.17 32.66 -13.57
C LEU A 291 -13.38 34.14 -13.24
N GLU A 292 -14.60 34.68 -13.50
CA GLU A 292 -14.95 36.03 -13.15
C GLU A 292 -14.80 36.31 -11.66
N LYS A 293 -15.35 35.42 -10.81
CA LYS A 293 -15.17 35.49 -9.34
C LYS A 293 -13.71 35.35 -8.90
N SER A 294 -12.94 34.48 -9.58
CA SER A 294 -11.52 34.35 -9.27
C SER A 294 -10.73 35.61 -9.59
N LEU A 295 -11.09 36.29 -10.67
CA LEU A 295 -10.45 37.55 -11.05
C LEU A 295 -10.69 38.67 -10.02
N GLU A 296 -11.89 38.69 -9.41
CA GLU A 296 -12.22 39.66 -8.35
C GLU A 296 -11.29 39.57 -7.13
N ASN A 297 -10.69 38.37 -6.86
CA ASN A 297 -9.74 38.19 -5.76
C ASN A 297 -8.37 38.82 -6.02
N TYR A 298 -8.09 39.29 -7.26
CA TYR A 298 -6.80 39.87 -7.67
C TYR A 298 -6.92 41.34 -8.11
N LEU A 299 -8.11 41.91 -8.06
CA LEU A 299 -8.40 43.30 -8.29
C LEU A 299 -8.61 44.03 -6.97
#